data_4c32fd5640153e36a02a7cdc0fab0b2a
#
_entry.id   4c32fd5640153e36a02a7cdc0fab0b2a
#
_cell.length_a   1.000
_cell.length_b   1.000
_cell.length_c   1.000
_cell.angle_alpha   90.00
_cell.angle_beta   90.00
_cell.angle_gamma   90.00
#
_symmetry.space_group_name_H-M   'P 1'
#
loop_
_entity.id
_entity.type
_entity.pdbx_description
1 polymer ?
#
loop_
_entity_poly.entity_id
_entity_poly.type
_entity_poly.pdbx_seq_one_letter_code
_entity_poly.pdbx_strand_id
1 'polypeptide(L)'
;MNDNKPTYTIYENGDKEWLLNGKRHREDGPAVEKANGAKVWFLNGKLHREDGPAVDGPAVERANGDKEWWLNGKLHREDGPAVECANGDKEWVLNGKFHREDGPAIERANGDKEWWLNGKRHREDGPALE
;
A
#
# COMPACT_ATOMS: atom_id res chain seq x y z
N MET A 1 1.79 -24.30 -26.04
CA MET A 1 2.55 -24.11 -24.81
C MET A 1 1.96 -23.01 -23.97
N ASN A 2 1.71 -23.30 -22.73
CA ASN A 2 1.14 -22.31 -21.86
C ASN A 2 2.24 -21.52 -21.15
N ASP A 3 2.26 -20.24 -21.40
CA ASP A 3 3.25 -19.37 -20.80
C ASP A 3 2.58 -18.55 -19.73
N ASN A 4 2.84 -18.91 -18.46
CA ASN A 4 2.24 -18.19 -17.33
C ASN A 4 3.08 -17.03 -16.85
N LYS A 5 3.98 -16.55 -17.69
CA LYS A 5 4.83 -15.43 -17.32
C LYS A 5 4.24 -14.13 -17.83
N PRO A 6 4.28 -13.08 -17.05
CA PRO A 6 3.85 -11.79 -17.55
C PRO A 6 4.81 -11.26 -18.61
N THR A 7 4.28 -10.50 -19.52
CA THR A 7 5.09 -9.80 -20.52
C THR A 7 5.02 -8.31 -20.19
N TYR A 8 6.04 -7.56 -20.60
CA TYR A 8 6.05 -6.15 -20.29
C TYR A 8 6.09 -5.29 -21.55
N THR A 9 5.58 -4.10 -21.41
CA THR A 9 5.59 -3.07 -22.43
C THR A 9 6.35 -1.87 -21.89
N ILE A 10 7.18 -1.26 -22.72
CA ILE A 10 7.86 -0.01 -22.39
C ILE A 10 7.23 1.07 -23.24
N TYR A 11 6.70 2.11 -22.61
CA TYR A 11 6.06 3.22 -23.30
C TYR A 11 7.09 4.29 -23.65
N GLU A 12 6.73 5.19 -24.55
CA GLU A 12 7.65 6.22 -25.01
C GLU A 12 8.19 7.09 -23.90
N ASN A 13 7.39 7.34 -22.87
CA ASN A 13 7.84 8.18 -21.75
C ASN A 13 8.73 7.44 -20.76
N GLY A 14 8.99 6.15 -20.99
CA GLY A 14 9.83 5.36 -20.11
C GLY A 14 9.09 4.54 -19.06
N ASP A 15 7.77 4.68 -18.97
CA ASP A 15 6.96 3.84 -18.07
C ASP A 15 7.02 2.39 -18.53
N LYS A 16 6.99 1.46 -17.58
CA LYS A 16 6.93 0.03 -17.88
C LYS A 16 5.75 -0.59 -17.18
N GLU A 17 5.14 -1.58 -17.83
CA GLU A 17 3.99 -2.27 -17.27
C GLU A 17 4.06 -3.75 -17.60
N TRP A 18 3.87 -4.60 -16.60
CA TRP A 18 3.84 -6.06 -16.76
C TRP A 18 2.39 -6.54 -16.74
N LEU A 19 2.00 -7.34 -17.72
CA LEU A 19 0.64 -7.86 -17.85
C LEU A 19 0.67 -9.37 -18.00
N LEU A 20 -0.30 -10.03 -17.37
CA LEU A 20 -0.53 -11.45 -17.53
C LEU A 20 -2.02 -11.64 -17.75
N ASN A 21 -2.39 -12.24 -18.90
CA ASN A 21 -3.78 -12.44 -19.26
C ASN A 21 -4.58 -11.13 -19.19
N GLY A 22 -3.96 -10.03 -19.64
CA GLY A 22 -4.60 -8.73 -19.68
C GLY A 22 -4.68 -7.99 -18.36
N LYS A 23 -4.11 -8.57 -17.29
CA LYS A 23 -4.13 -7.94 -15.96
C LYS A 23 -2.72 -7.60 -15.52
N ARG A 24 -2.57 -6.50 -14.81
CA ARG A 24 -1.27 -6.16 -14.23
C ARG A 24 -0.88 -7.25 -13.25
N HIS A 25 0.34 -7.75 -13.43
CA HIS A 25 0.80 -8.88 -12.65
C HIS A 25 2.31 -9.02 -12.72
N ARG A 26 2.97 -9.10 -11.57
CA ARG A 26 4.37 -9.44 -11.52
C ARG A 26 4.70 -9.94 -10.12
N GLU A 27 5.36 -11.10 -10.05
CA GLU A 27 5.66 -11.71 -8.75
C GLU A 27 7.01 -11.30 -8.18
N ASP A 28 7.95 -10.95 -9.03
CA ASP A 28 9.32 -10.65 -8.60
C ASP A 28 9.68 -9.17 -8.64
N GLY A 29 8.68 -8.32 -8.64
CA GLY A 29 8.93 -6.89 -8.65
C GLY A 29 7.66 -6.11 -8.89
N PRO A 30 7.77 -4.80 -9.07
CA PRO A 30 6.57 -3.99 -9.35
C PRO A 30 6.03 -4.29 -10.74
N ALA A 31 4.69 -4.34 -10.84
CA ALA A 31 4.06 -4.56 -12.13
C ALA A 31 3.98 -3.26 -12.94
N VAL A 32 4.15 -2.11 -12.30
CA VAL A 32 4.21 -0.82 -12.97
C VAL A 32 5.41 -0.08 -12.44
N GLU A 33 6.28 0.38 -13.34
CA GLU A 33 7.41 1.24 -13.00
C GLU A 33 7.28 2.50 -13.83
N LYS A 34 7.08 3.61 -13.17
CA LYS A 34 6.93 4.90 -13.85
C LYS A 34 8.28 5.54 -14.10
N ALA A 35 8.37 6.31 -15.16
CA ALA A 35 9.59 7.04 -15.48
C ALA A 35 10.00 7.99 -14.36
N ASN A 36 9.04 8.49 -13.57
CA ASN A 36 9.32 9.40 -12.47
C ASN A 36 9.78 8.69 -11.19
N GLY A 37 9.92 7.35 -11.23
CA GLY A 37 10.39 6.58 -10.08
C GLY A 37 9.30 5.91 -9.26
N ALA A 38 8.03 6.22 -9.51
CA ALA A 38 6.94 5.56 -8.78
C ALA A 38 6.87 4.08 -9.17
N LYS A 39 6.50 3.23 -8.22
CA LYS A 39 6.40 1.80 -8.43
C LYS A 39 5.13 1.27 -7.81
N VAL A 40 4.48 0.33 -8.49
CA VAL A 40 3.23 -0.24 -8.01
C VAL A 40 3.26 -1.74 -8.21
N TRP A 41 2.98 -2.49 -7.16
CA TRP A 41 2.95 -3.96 -7.18
C TRP A 41 1.53 -4.45 -7.36
N PHE A 42 1.32 -5.36 -8.30
CA PHE A 42 0.02 -5.96 -8.60
C PHE A 42 0.15 -7.46 -8.73
N LEU A 43 -0.84 -8.19 -8.25
CA LEU A 43 -1.04 -9.61 -8.56
C LEU A 43 -2.47 -9.78 -9.07
N ASN A 44 -2.60 -10.36 -10.27
CA ASN A 44 -3.91 -10.60 -10.89
C ASN A 44 -4.78 -9.34 -10.92
N GLY A 45 -4.17 -8.20 -11.23
CA GLY A 45 -4.89 -6.95 -11.34
C GLY A 45 -5.22 -6.26 -10.03
N LYS A 46 -4.80 -6.83 -8.90
CA LYS A 46 -5.07 -6.24 -7.58
C LYS A 46 -3.78 -5.72 -6.96
N LEU A 47 -3.87 -4.59 -6.32
CA LEU A 47 -2.75 -4.06 -5.56
C LEU A 47 -2.35 -5.07 -4.49
N HIS A 48 -1.07 -5.46 -4.48
CA HIS A 48 -0.63 -6.51 -3.60
C HIS A 48 0.89 -6.63 -3.58
N ARG A 49 1.48 -6.68 -2.41
CA ARG A 49 2.90 -6.97 -2.30
C ARG A 49 3.17 -7.80 -1.06
N GLU A 50 3.83 -8.94 -1.28
CA GLU A 50 4.36 -9.79 -0.22
C GLU A 50 5.80 -10.08 -0.59
N ASP A 51 6.73 -9.68 0.26
CA ASP A 51 8.16 -9.88 0.00
C ASP A 51 8.72 -10.95 0.91
N GLY A 52 8.00 -12.02 1.08
CA GLY A 52 8.46 -13.09 1.90
C GLY A 52 8.07 -12.90 3.37
N PRO A 53 8.49 -13.81 4.23
CA PRO A 53 7.97 -13.87 5.59
C PRO A 53 8.45 -12.76 6.52
N ALA A 54 9.57 -12.15 6.22
CA ALA A 54 10.19 -11.23 7.17
C ALA A 54 10.09 -9.77 6.78
N VAL A 55 9.80 -9.48 5.51
CA VAL A 55 9.82 -8.11 5.04
C VAL A 55 8.64 -7.87 4.11
N ASP A 56 7.77 -6.98 4.50
CA ASP A 56 6.66 -6.57 3.66
C ASP A 56 6.92 -5.16 3.19
N GLY A 57 7.16 -5.01 1.91
CA GLY A 57 7.32 -3.70 1.34
C GLY A 57 6.00 -3.10 0.93
N PRO A 58 5.97 -1.80 0.66
CA PRO A 58 4.74 -1.17 0.19
C PRO A 58 4.39 -1.61 -1.22
N ALA A 59 3.09 -1.79 -1.49
CA ALA A 59 2.63 -2.13 -2.83
C ALA A 59 2.61 -0.92 -3.75
N VAL A 60 2.59 0.29 -3.19
CA VAL A 60 2.64 1.53 -3.95
C VAL A 60 3.75 2.39 -3.39
N GLU A 61 4.69 2.78 -4.22
CA GLU A 61 5.74 3.74 -3.87
C GLU A 61 5.66 4.87 -4.86
N ARG A 62 5.28 6.04 -4.40
CA ARG A 62 5.12 7.20 -5.28
C ARG A 62 6.43 7.97 -5.38
N ALA A 63 6.55 8.75 -6.44
CA ALA A 63 7.79 9.52 -6.69
C ALA A 63 8.10 10.51 -5.56
N ASN A 64 7.08 11.03 -4.88
CA ASN A 64 7.27 11.99 -3.80
C ASN A 64 7.61 11.33 -2.46
N GLY A 65 7.64 9.99 -2.41
CA GLY A 65 7.95 9.27 -1.19
C GLY A 65 6.77 8.70 -0.43
N ASP A 66 5.54 8.98 -0.87
CA ASP A 66 4.36 8.36 -0.27
C ASP A 66 4.40 6.86 -0.49
N LYS A 67 3.97 6.09 0.51
CA LYS A 67 3.98 4.63 0.44
C LYS A 67 2.65 4.08 0.94
N GLU A 68 2.20 3.01 0.30
CA GLU A 68 0.97 2.34 0.69
C GLU A 68 1.18 0.84 0.67
N TRP A 69 0.74 0.17 1.73
CA TRP A 69 0.79 -1.30 1.81
C TRP A 69 -0.57 -1.87 1.47
N TRP A 70 -0.60 -2.77 0.50
CA TRP A 70 -1.84 -3.38 0.00
C TRP A 70 -1.70 -4.88 -0.03
N LEU A 71 -2.78 -5.55 0.32
CA LEU A 71 -2.86 -6.99 0.29
C LEU A 71 -4.19 -7.38 -0.31
N ASN A 72 -4.17 -8.10 -1.43
CA ASN A 72 -5.38 -8.53 -2.15
C ASN A 72 -6.35 -7.38 -2.43
N GLY A 73 -5.81 -6.24 -2.85
CA GLY A 73 -6.63 -5.10 -3.23
C GLY A 73 -7.16 -4.26 -2.08
N LYS A 74 -6.71 -4.52 -0.85
CA LYS A 74 -7.12 -3.72 0.31
C LYS A 74 -5.90 -3.17 1.03
N LEU A 75 -6.02 -1.95 1.53
CA LEU A 75 -4.98 -1.40 2.39
C LEU A 75 -4.85 -2.28 3.62
N HIS A 76 -3.62 -2.68 3.94
CA HIS A 76 -3.41 -3.60 5.04
C HIS A 76 -1.94 -3.65 5.45
N ARG A 77 -1.66 -3.44 6.74
CA ARG A 77 -0.33 -3.67 7.27
C ARG A 77 -0.45 -3.95 8.76
N GLU A 78 0.16 -5.04 9.22
CA GLU A 78 0.03 -5.47 10.61
C GLU A 78 1.09 -4.86 11.52
N ASP A 79 2.27 -4.57 11.00
CA ASP A 79 3.40 -4.14 11.83
C ASP A 79 3.72 -2.65 11.69
N GLY A 80 2.78 -1.87 11.22
CA GLY A 80 3.00 -0.44 11.08
C GLY A 80 1.85 0.21 10.35
N PRO A 81 1.99 1.49 9.98
CA PRO A 81 0.94 2.16 9.22
C PRO A 81 0.88 1.61 7.80
N ALA A 82 -0.35 1.43 7.29
CA ALA A 82 -0.55 0.98 5.92
C ALA A 82 -0.37 2.12 4.91
N VAL A 83 -0.44 3.36 5.37
CA VAL A 83 -0.15 4.53 4.55
C VAL A 83 0.88 5.39 5.27
N GLU A 84 1.97 5.69 4.59
CA GLU A 84 2.99 6.61 5.10
C GLU A 84 3.20 7.68 4.05
N CYS A 85 2.84 8.91 4.37
CA CYS A 85 2.99 10.01 3.44
C CYS A 85 4.31 10.73 3.66
N ALA A 86 4.86 11.27 2.60
CA ALA A 86 6.13 11.98 2.65
C ALA A 86 6.08 13.16 3.62
N ASN A 87 4.89 13.76 3.82
CA ASN A 87 4.72 14.88 4.74
C ASN A 87 4.63 14.47 6.21
N GLY A 88 4.59 13.16 6.49
CA GLY A 88 4.51 12.66 7.86
C GLY A 88 3.16 12.11 8.29
N ASP A 89 2.12 12.24 7.47
CA ASP A 89 0.83 11.61 7.77
C ASP A 89 0.98 10.10 7.78
N LYS A 90 0.30 9.44 8.72
CA LYS A 90 0.32 7.98 8.82
C LYS A 90 -1.08 7.46 9.12
N GLU A 91 -1.41 6.32 8.52
CA GLU A 91 -2.70 5.68 8.74
C GLU A 91 -2.50 4.19 8.95
N TRP A 92 -3.04 3.67 10.06
CA TRP A 92 -3.02 2.24 10.36
C TRP A 92 -4.31 1.63 9.85
N VAL A 93 -4.20 0.63 8.98
CA VAL A 93 -5.35 0.03 8.31
C VAL A 93 -5.18 -1.48 8.30
N LEU A 94 -6.22 -2.21 8.65
CA LEU A 94 -6.29 -3.67 8.54
C LEU A 94 -7.50 -4.02 7.69
N ASN A 95 -7.29 -4.79 6.64
CA ASN A 95 -8.34 -5.23 5.72
C ASN A 95 -9.22 -4.06 5.26
N GLY A 96 -8.58 -2.93 4.93
CA GLY A 96 -9.27 -1.78 4.42
C GLY A 96 -9.98 -0.93 5.46
N LYS A 97 -9.82 -1.23 6.74
CA LYS A 97 -10.48 -0.46 7.81
C LYS A 97 -9.44 0.16 8.74
N PHE A 98 -9.67 1.39 9.15
CA PHE A 98 -8.79 2.01 10.13
C PHE A 98 -8.82 1.21 11.42
N HIS A 99 -7.63 0.87 11.93
CA HIS A 99 -7.54 0.04 13.12
C HIS A 99 -6.16 0.14 13.76
N ARG A 100 -6.13 0.48 15.04
CA ARG A 100 -4.89 0.40 15.82
C ARG A 100 -5.26 0.26 17.29
N GLU A 101 -4.70 -0.76 17.96
CA GLU A 101 -5.06 -1.03 19.35
C GLU A 101 -4.20 -0.27 20.34
N ASP A 102 -2.96 0.03 20.00
CA ASP A 102 -2.02 0.64 20.93
C ASP A 102 -1.73 2.10 20.65
N GLY A 103 -2.60 2.78 19.94
CA GLY A 103 -2.39 4.18 19.65
C GLY A 103 -3.42 4.69 18.65
N PRO A 104 -3.25 5.92 18.17
CA PRO A 104 -4.15 6.46 17.15
C PRO A 104 -3.96 5.75 15.83
N ALA A 105 -5.06 5.49 15.12
CA ALA A 105 -5.01 4.87 13.81
C ALA A 105 -4.68 5.88 12.71
N ILE A 106 -4.89 7.16 12.96
CA ILE A 106 -4.52 8.22 12.04
C ILE A 106 -3.69 9.24 12.81
N GLU A 107 -2.50 9.52 12.29
CA GLU A 107 -1.61 10.55 12.83
C GLU A 107 -1.27 11.48 11.69
N ARG A 108 -1.65 12.74 11.81
CA ARG A 108 -1.37 13.71 10.76
C ARG A 108 -0.10 14.49 11.07
N ALA A 109 0.52 14.99 10.03
CA ALA A 109 1.78 15.75 10.17
C ALA A 109 1.60 16.99 11.06
N ASN A 110 0.39 17.55 11.12
CA ASN A 110 0.12 18.74 11.93
C ASN A 110 -0.15 18.40 13.40
N GLY A 111 -0.11 17.10 13.77
CA GLY A 111 -0.32 16.67 15.13
C GLY A 111 -1.71 16.17 15.47
N ASP A 112 -2.65 16.30 14.55
CA ASP A 112 -4.01 15.75 14.77
C ASP A 112 -3.95 14.23 14.83
N LYS A 113 -4.77 13.64 15.70
CA LYS A 113 -4.81 12.19 15.90
C LYS A 113 -6.24 11.70 15.98
N GLU A 114 -6.46 10.47 15.47
CA GLU A 114 -7.76 9.83 15.53
C GLU A 114 -7.59 8.37 15.92
N TRP A 115 -8.39 7.92 16.86
CA TRP A 115 -8.39 6.53 17.32
C TRP A 115 -9.53 5.77 16.66
N TRP A 116 -9.21 4.62 16.07
CA TRP A 116 -10.18 3.80 15.34
C TRP A 116 -9.96 2.32 15.66
N LEU A 117 -11.04 1.57 15.81
CA LEU A 117 -11.02 0.11 15.89
C LEU A 117 -12.02 -0.44 14.89
N ASN A 118 -11.58 -1.32 14.01
CA ASN A 118 -12.41 -1.97 12.99
C ASN A 118 -13.27 -0.97 12.21
N GLY A 119 -12.68 0.16 11.84
CA GLY A 119 -13.37 1.15 11.04
C GLY A 119 -14.33 2.04 11.82
N LYS A 120 -14.29 1.99 13.14
CA LYS A 120 -15.13 2.85 13.98
C LYS A 120 -14.27 3.67 14.91
N ARG A 121 -14.63 4.93 15.10
CA ARG A 121 -13.92 5.79 16.04
C ARG A 121 -14.10 5.21 17.45
N HIS A 122 -12.99 5.05 18.15
CA HIS A 122 -13.02 4.43 19.47
C HIS A 122 -11.78 4.76 20.27
N ARG A 123 -11.96 5.21 21.51
CA ARG A 123 -10.87 5.40 22.45
C ARG A 123 -11.41 5.25 23.86
N GLU A 124 -10.80 4.36 24.63
CA GLU A 124 -11.30 4.06 25.98
C GLU A 124 -10.89 5.10 27.02
N ASP A 125 -9.73 5.72 26.86
CA ASP A 125 -9.19 6.62 27.89
C ASP A 125 -9.12 8.07 27.44
N GLY A 126 -9.97 8.47 26.51
CA GLY A 126 -9.99 9.85 26.05
C GLY A 126 -10.85 10.01 24.80
N PRO A 127 -10.84 11.19 24.20
CA PRO A 127 -11.61 11.41 22.98
C PRO A 127 -10.98 10.67 21.79
N ALA A 128 -11.83 10.21 20.86
CA ALA A 128 -11.36 9.52 19.68
C ALA A 128 -10.65 10.44 18.69
N LEU A 129 -10.85 11.73 18.81
CA LEU A 129 -10.21 12.75 17.98
C LEU A 129 -9.40 13.70 18.86
N GLU A 130 -8.20 14.01 18.41
CA GLU A 130 -7.36 15.03 19.04
C GLU A 130 -6.71 15.91 18.01
#